data_0d4c0ea76a55c1fd9c5eeea99a75870d
#
_entry.id   0d4c0ea76a55c1fd9c5eeea99a75870d
#
_cell.length_a   1.000
_cell.length_b   1.000
_cell.length_c   1.000
_cell.angle_alpha   90.00
_cell.angle_beta   90.00
_cell.angle_gamma   90.00
#
_symmetry.space_group_name_H-M   'P 1'
#
loop_
_entity.id
_entity.type
_entity.pdbx_description
1 polymer ?
#
loop_
_entity_poly.entity_id
_entity_poly.type
_entity_poly.pdbx_seq_one_letter_code
_entity_poly.pdbx_strand_id
1 'polypeptide(L)'
;MSADVLAPAPATAAGFRTDHPSVSVLIATAGRPQMLREAVRAIVEQDYAGPVQVVVVFDRIEVDPLADVDVPAGVELRTVPNTRSPGLVGARNTGIHAATGEIIAFCDDDDVWAPHKLARQVAHWHRHPEASAITGAIEIVSHERTILRVPQAVATFPELLADRMMEIHPSALICRRADLYGPVGLPDEDLPSSYGEDYDLLLRLARHAPVHSVPETVLTVRWDRPSFFRQQWGDMAGALTYMLRKFPEFETSDRGTALMAGQVAFAHAARGDRREAVRWARSALRRDRGQLRAWGALAVATGAVSAERLQNAVSFFGRGV
;
A
#
# COMPACT_ATOMS: atom_id res chain seq x y z
N MET A 1 -19.65 20.16 -30.05
CA MET A 1 -18.64 19.25 -30.61
C MET A 1 -17.88 18.71 -29.44
N SER A 2 -18.26 17.50 -29.00
CA SER A 2 -17.67 16.80 -27.87
C SER A 2 -16.37 16.13 -28.35
N ALA A 3 -15.25 16.51 -27.80
CA ALA A 3 -13.97 15.84 -28.05
C ALA A 3 -13.97 14.57 -27.21
N ASP A 4 -14.19 13.42 -27.87
CA ASP A 4 -13.87 12.11 -27.29
C ASP A 4 -12.36 12.07 -27.00
N VAL A 5 -12.00 12.18 -25.72
CA VAL A 5 -10.66 11.84 -25.27
C VAL A 5 -10.57 10.30 -25.29
N LEU A 6 -10.11 9.78 -26.41
CA LEU A 6 -9.73 8.37 -26.53
C LEU A 6 -8.69 8.06 -25.44
N ALA A 7 -9.08 7.17 -24.51
CA ALA A 7 -8.14 6.56 -23.58
C ALA A 7 -7.01 5.90 -24.42
N PRO A 8 -5.74 6.06 -24.03
CA PRO A 8 -4.64 5.39 -24.71
C PRO A 8 -4.87 3.88 -24.67
N ALA A 9 -4.71 3.23 -25.82
CA ALA A 9 -4.80 1.79 -25.93
C ALA A 9 -3.86 1.13 -24.91
N PRO A 10 -4.28 0.07 -24.18
CA PRO A 10 -3.42 -0.60 -23.23
C PRO A 10 -2.17 -1.10 -23.97
N ALA A 11 -1.00 -0.68 -23.49
CA ALA A 11 0.26 -1.25 -23.95
C ALA A 11 0.15 -2.77 -23.70
N THR A 12 0.35 -3.57 -24.74
CA THR A 12 0.35 -5.03 -24.64
C THR A 12 1.40 -5.43 -23.60
N ALA A 13 0.95 -5.91 -22.45
CA ALA A 13 1.84 -6.37 -21.39
C ALA A 13 2.64 -7.55 -21.95
N ALA A 14 3.94 -7.37 -22.14
CA ALA A 14 4.83 -8.46 -22.51
C ALA A 14 4.80 -9.47 -21.36
N GLY A 15 4.40 -10.72 -21.64
CA GLY A 15 4.45 -11.81 -20.68
C GLY A 15 5.89 -12.05 -20.18
N PHE A 16 6.04 -12.76 -19.07
CA PHE A 16 7.36 -13.17 -18.58
C PHE A 16 8.02 -14.14 -19.56
N ARG A 17 9.35 -14.14 -19.62
CA ARG A 17 10.12 -15.00 -20.52
C ARG A 17 10.17 -16.45 -20.09
N THR A 18 9.86 -16.72 -18.82
CA THR A 18 9.92 -18.06 -18.21
C THR A 18 8.68 -18.32 -17.39
N ASP A 19 8.36 -19.59 -17.12
CA ASP A 19 7.26 -19.98 -16.25
C ASP A 19 7.51 -19.60 -14.77
N HIS A 20 8.78 -19.39 -14.40
CA HIS A 20 9.21 -19.01 -13.05
C HIS A 20 10.12 -17.75 -13.12
N PRO A 21 9.56 -16.56 -13.38
CA PRO A 21 10.33 -15.31 -13.45
C PRO A 21 11.03 -15.01 -12.12
N SER A 22 12.17 -14.35 -12.19
CA SER A 22 12.90 -13.94 -10.99
C SER A 22 12.14 -12.89 -10.20
N VAL A 23 12.14 -13.02 -8.86
CA VAL A 23 11.44 -12.12 -7.94
C VAL A 23 12.44 -11.43 -7.02
N SER A 24 12.39 -10.10 -6.92
CA SER A 24 13.05 -9.37 -5.86
C SER A 24 12.02 -8.91 -4.81
N VAL A 25 12.21 -9.36 -3.58
CA VAL A 25 11.37 -8.99 -2.43
C VAL A 25 12.05 -7.86 -1.69
N LEU A 26 11.34 -6.75 -1.48
CA LEU A 26 11.85 -5.54 -0.85
C LEU A 26 11.27 -5.38 0.55
N ILE A 27 12.14 -5.29 1.55
CA ILE A 27 11.78 -5.00 2.93
C ILE A 27 12.46 -3.70 3.35
N ALA A 28 11.67 -2.71 3.78
CA ALA A 28 12.18 -1.53 4.44
C ALA A 28 12.06 -1.69 5.96
N THR A 29 13.12 -1.42 6.70
CA THR A 29 13.11 -1.54 8.17
C THR A 29 13.76 -0.33 8.84
N ALA A 30 13.23 0.01 10.04
CA ALA A 30 13.70 1.11 10.87
C ALA A 30 13.79 0.75 12.36
N GLY A 31 14.00 -0.57 12.71
CA GLY A 31 14.29 -0.97 14.06
C GLY A 31 13.40 -2.03 14.70
N ARG A 32 12.98 -3.05 13.96
CA ARG A 32 12.20 -4.20 14.46
C ARG A 32 12.92 -5.53 14.19
N PRO A 33 14.10 -5.77 14.80
CA PRO A 33 15.00 -6.85 14.39
C PRO A 33 14.41 -8.26 14.49
N GLN A 34 13.57 -8.56 15.49
CA GLN A 34 12.93 -9.88 15.63
C GLN A 34 11.86 -10.11 14.57
N MET A 35 10.98 -9.13 14.34
CA MET A 35 9.93 -9.22 13.32
C MET A 35 10.52 -9.28 11.91
N LEU A 36 11.55 -8.47 11.65
CA LEU A 36 12.31 -8.53 10.40
C LEU A 36 12.81 -9.94 10.10
N ARG A 37 13.39 -10.63 11.11
CA ARG A 37 13.87 -12.01 10.94
C ARG A 37 12.75 -12.98 10.63
N GLU A 38 11.60 -12.82 11.26
CA GLU A 38 10.41 -13.64 10.97
C GLU A 38 9.91 -13.39 9.54
N ALA A 39 9.82 -12.13 9.11
CA ALA A 39 9.46 -11.77 7.75
C ALA A 39 10.45 -12.35 6.73
N VAL A 40 11.76 -12.17 6.96
CA VAL A 40 12.80 -12.70 6.06
C VAL A 40 12.74 -14.23 5.98
N ARG A 41 12.60 -14.95 7.10
CA ARG A 41 12.46 -16.42 7.10
C ARG A 41 11.26 -16.87 6.28
N ALA A 42 10.09 -16.26 6.46
CA ALA A 42 8.89 -16.60 5.68
C ALA A 42 9.07 -16.36 4.17
N ILE A 43 9.96 -15.43 3.78
CA ILE A 43 10.26 -15.14 2.37
C ILE A 43 11.28 -16.13 1.81
N VAL A 44 12.37 -16.44 2.53
CA VAL A 44 13.40 -17.37 2.03
C VAL A 44 12.89 -18.82 1.97
N GLU A 45 11.84 -19.14 2.73
CA GLU A 45 11.17 -20.46 2.77
C GLU A 45 9.98 -20.56 1.79
N GLN A 46 9.85 -19.64 0.82
CA GLN A 46 8.76 -19.70 -0.16
C GLN A 46 8.83 -20.97 -1.03
N ASP A 47 7.67 -21.59 -1.23
CA ASP A 47 7.49 -22.68 -2.20
C ASP A 47 7.39 -22.10 -3.61
N TYR A 48 8.54 -21.65 -4.13
CA TYR A 48 8.66 -21.04 -5.44
C TYR A 48 9.88 -21.54 -6.20
N ALA A 49 9.67 -22.04 -7.42
CA ALA A 49 10.74 -22.66 -8.21
C ALA A 49 11.69 -21.66 -8.91
N GLY A 50 11.30 -20.37 -9.01
CA GLY A 50 12.11 -19.32 -9.63
C GLY A 50 13.14 -18.71 -8.67
N PRO A 51 14.13 -18.00 -9.21
CA PRO A 51 15.09 -17.27 -8.37
C PRO A 51 14.43 -16.21 -7.50
N VAL A 52 14.81 -16.16 -6.23
CA VAL A 52 14.33 -15.15 -5.26
C VAL A 52 15.51 -14.34 -4.75
N GLN A 53 15.39 -13.03 -4.82
CA GLN A 53 16.31 -12.08 -4.18
C GLN A 53 15.56 -11.34 -3.08
N VAL A 54 16.07 -11.34 -1.86
CA VAL A 54 15.55 -10.55 -0.73
C VAL A 54 16.46 -9.35 -0.52
N VAL A 55 15.94 -8.14 -0.67
CA VAL A 55 16.68 -6.90 -0.44
C VAL A 55 16.09 -6.21 0.80
N VAL A 56 16.83 -6.23 1.89
CA VAL A 56 16.48 -5.55 3.14
C VAL A 56 17.16 -4.19 3.20
N VAL A 57 16.37 -3.13 3.28
CA VAL A 57 16.85 -1.75 3.30
C VAL A 57 16.68 -1.16 4.69
N PHE A 58 17.80 -0.76 5.30
CA PHE A 58 17.86 -0.19 6.64
C PHE A 58 17.78 1.34 6.56
N ASP A 59 16.69 1.91 7.10
CA ASP A 59 16.48 3.36 7.07
C ASP A 59 16.93 4.01 8.38
N ARG A 60 18.00 4.82 8.32
CA ARG A 60 18.55 5.60 9.45
C ARG A 60 18.96 4.76 10.66
N ILE A 61 19.24 3.50 10.46
CA ILE A 61 19.79 2.59 11.47
C ILE A 61 20.96 1.82 10.88
N GLU A 62 21.78 1.23 11.75
CA GLU A 62 22.90 0.38 11.33
C GLU A 62 22.41 -0.83 10.57
N VAL A 63 23.14 -1.20 9.52
CA VAL A 63 22.83 -2.36 8.68
C VAL A 63 23.16 -3.64 9.43
N ASP A 64 22.15 -4.47 9.69
CA ASP A 64 22.32 -5.82 10.22
C ASP A 64 22.52 -6.79 9.03
N PRO A 65 23.62 -7.55 8.99
CA PRO A 65 23.88 -8.51 7.90
C PRO A 65 22.93 -9.71 7.91
N LEU A 66 22.11 -9.90 8.93
CA LEU A 66 21.18 -11.04 9.12
C LEU A 66 21.87 -12.40 8.97
N ALA A 67 23.11 -12.51 9.47
CA ALA A 67 23.95 -13.71 9.35
C ALA A 67 23.42 -14.95 10.08
N ASP A 68 22.41 -14.76 10.96
CA ASP A 68 21.68 -15.80 11.67
C ASP A 68 20.46 -16.35 10.91
N VAL A 69 20.20 -15.84 9.71
CA VAL A 69 19.12 -16.36 8.84
C VAL A 69 19.73 -17.40 7.89
N ASP A 70 19.19 -18.62 7.96
CA ASP A 70 19.55 -19.66 6.99
C ASP A 70 18.92 -19.36 5.62
N VAL A 71 19.77 -19.25 4.59
CA VAL A 71 19.34 -18.88 3.24
C VAL A 71 19.50 -20.09 2.32
N PRO A 72 18.39 -20.67 1.82
CA PRO A 72 18.43 -21.83 0.94
C PRO A 72 19.12 -21.56 -0.41
N ALA A 73 19.58 -22.59 -1.07
CA ALA A 73 20.09 -22.50 -2.41
C ALA A 73 19.03 -21.94 -3.38
N GLY A 74 19.42 -21.01 -4.25
CA GLY A 74 18.50 -20.33 -5.18
C GLY A 74 17.89 -19.04 -4.63
N VAL A 75 18.13 -18.71 -3.35
CA VAL A 75 17.77 -17.44 -2.73
C VAL A 75 19.01 -16.59 -2.49
N GLU A 76 18.93 -15.30 -2.81
CA GLU A 76 19.93 -14.29 -2.45
C GLU A 76 19.37 -13.39 -1.35
N LEU A 77 20.06 -13.26 -0.21
CA LEU A 77 19.74 -12.26 0.82
C LEU A 77 20.78 -11.14 0.77
N ARG A 78 20.32 -9.92 0.60
CA ARG A 78 21.13 -8.72 0.55
C ARG A 78 20.61 -7.66 1.51
N THR A 79 21.50 -7.12 2.34
CA THR A 79 21.21 -6.00 3.25
C THR A 79 21.93 -4.75 2.80
N VAL A 80 21.23 -3.61 2.76
CA VAL A 80 21.78 -2.33 2.28
C VAL A 80 21.27 -1.17 3.14
N PRO A 81 22.05 -0.08 3.29
CA PRO A 81 21.53 1.14 3.88
C PRO A 81 20.59 1.85 2.91
N ASN A 82 19.63 2.61 3.44
CA ASN A 82 18.86 3.54 2.60
C ASN A 82 19.78 4.66 2.08
N THR A 83 19.86 4.80 0.75
CA THR A 83 20.70 5.80 0.08
C THR A 83 19.89 6.95 -0.52
N ARG A 84 18.56 6.96 -0.31
CA ARG A 84 17.64 7.98 -0.85
C ARG A 84 17.02 8.81 0.28
N SER A 85 15.88 9.42 0.01
CA SER A 85 15.17 10.19 1.04
C SER A 85 14.88 9.34 2.29
N PRO A 86 15.02 9.92 3.49
CA PRO A 86 14.64 9.21 4.72
C PRO A 86 13.17 8.80 4.73
N GLY A 87 12.88 7.59 5.21
CA GLY A 87 11.53 7.06 5.34
C GLY A 87 11.21 5.95 4.35
N LEU A 88 9.96 5.46 4.43
CA LEU A 88 9.53 4.25 3.75
C LEU A 88 9.70 4.31 2.22
N VAL A 89 9.31 5.42 1.60
CA VAL A 89 9.36 5.58 0.13
C VAL A 89 10.80 5.56 -0.37
N GLY A 90 11.71 6.32 0.26
CA GLY A 90 13.13 6.31 -0.12
C GLY A 90 13.77 4.95 0.09
N ALA A 91 13.43 4.25 1.18
CA ALA A 91 13.90 2.88 1.42
C ALA A 91 13.38 1.91 0.35
N ARG A 92 12.09 1.98 -0.02
CA ARG A 92 11.53 1.18 -1.12
C ARG A 92 12.21 1.47 -2.44
N ASN A 93 12.46 2.72 -2.78
CA ASN A 93 13.19 3.10 -3.99
C ASN A 93 14.64 2.61 -3.97
N THR A 94 15.34 2.70 -2.83
CA THR A 94 16.66 2.10 -2.67
C THR A 94 16.62 0.60 -2.97
N GLY A 95 15.61 -0.11 -2.43
CA GLY A 95 15.39 -1.53 -2.69
C GLY A 95 15.12 -1.82 -4.17
N ILE A 96 14.26 -1.04 -4.84
CA ILE A 96 13.95 -1.19 -6.28
C ILE A 96 15.22 -1.02 -7.12
N HIS A 97 16.09 -0.07 -6.79
CA HIS A 97 17.36 0.12 -7.49
C HIS A 97 18.37 -1.02 -7.25
N ALA A 98 18.34 -1.67 -6.09
CA ALA A 98 19.17 -2.83 -5.78
C ALA A 98 18.60 -4.15 -6.32
N ALA A 99 17.34 -4.15 -6.74
CA ALA A 99 16.62 -5.32 -7.24
C ALA A 99 17.06 -5.72 -8.66
N THR A 100 17.17 -7.03 -8.87
CA THR A 100 17.53 -7.62 -10.17
C THR A 100 16.40 -8.44 -10.79
N GLY A 101 15.40 -8.83 -10.00
CA GLY A 101 14.26 -9.64 -10.44
C GLY A 101 13.37 -8.97 -11.47
N GLU A 102 12.68 -9.76 -12.27
CA GLU A 102 11.65 -9.30 -13.23
C GLU A 102 10.40 -8.79 -12.50
N ILE A 103 10.13 -9.39 -11.34
CA ILE A 103 9.01 -9.03 -10.44
C ILE A 103 9.57 -8.33 -9.20
N ILE A 104 8.92 -7.27 -8.79
CA ILE A 104 9.09 -6.63 -7.49
C ILE A 104 7.92 -7.06 -6.60
N ALA A 105 8.24 -7.53 -5.40
CA ALA A 105 7.31 -7.79 -4.32
C ALA A 105 7.66 -6.92 -3.11
N PHE A 106 6.66 -6.39 -2.44
CA PHE A 106 6.86 -5.60 -1.21
C PHE A 106 6.52 -6.44 0.01
N CYS A 107 7.25 -6.25 1.10
CA CYS A 107 6.93 -6.80 2.40
C CYS A 107 7.30 -5.80 3.50
N ASP A 108 6.40 -5.53 4.42
CA ASP A 108 6.72 -4.76 5.62
C ASP A 108 7.46 -5.65 6.63
N ASP A 109 8.32 -5.07 7.45
CA ASP A 109 9.22 -5.81 8.36
C ASP A 109 8.51 -6.47 9.55
N ASP A 110 7.18 -6.34 9.65
CA ASP A 110 6.31 -6.93 10.67
C ASP A 110 5.23 -7.89 10.10
N ASP A 111 5.25 -8.12 8.79
CA ASP A 111 4.31 -9.00 8.09
C ASP A 111 4.90 -10.38 7.82
N VAL A 112 4.04 -11.39 7.74
CA VAL A 112 4.46 -12.79 7.49
C VAL A 112 3.77 -13.34 6.25
N TRP A 113 4.56 -13.74 5.26
CA TRP A 113 4.05 -14.34 4.03
C TRP A 113 3.62 -15.79 4.20
N ALA A 114 2.53 -16.17 3.53
CA ALA A 114 2.15 -17.57 3.40
C ALA A 114 3.17 -18.31 2.50
N PRO A 115 3.50 -19.58 2.77
CA PRO A 115 4.56 -20.31 2.05
C PRO A 115 4.35 -20.39 0.52
N HIS A 116 3.11 -20.39 0.07
CA HIS A 116 2.73 -20.55 -1.35
C HIS A 116 2.45 -19.23 -2.07
N LYS A 117 2.70 -18.07 -1.43
CA LYS A 117 2.35 -16.75 -1.97
C LYS A 117 2.89 -16.54 -3.38
N LEU A 118 4.21 -16.64 -3.57
CA LEU A 118 4.84 -16.36 -4.86
C LEU A 118 4.36 -17.34 -5.95
N ALA A 119 4.30 -18.63 -5.65
CA ALA A 119 3.85 -19.64 -6.60
C ALA A 119 2.41 -19.37 -7.07
N ARG A 120 1.49 -19.04 -6.15
CA ARG A 120 0.08 -18.77 -6.48
C ARG A 120 -0.08 -17.48 -7.28
N GLN A 121 0.59 -16.42 -6.90
CA GLN A 121 0.49 -15.14 -7.58
C GLN A 121 1.10 -15.18 -8.98
N VAL A 122 2.26 -15.80 -9.16
CA VAL A 122 2.90 -15.95 -10.48
C VAL A 122 2.06 -16.84 -11.40
N ALA A 123 1.57 -17.97 -10.91
CA ALA A 123 0.66 -18.84 -11.69
C ALA A 123 -0.63 -18.12 -12.08
N HIS A 124 -1.16 -17.25 -11.22
CA HIS A 124 -2.30 -16.40 -11.58
C HIS A 124 -1.94 -15.38 -12.65
N TRP A 125 -0.76 -14.76 -12.54
CA TRP A 125 -0.30 -13.77 -13.54
C TRP A 125 -0.09 -14.37 -14.92
N HIS A 126 0.39 -15.60 -15.03
CA HIS A 126 0.47 -16.30 -16.32
C HIS A 126 -0.89 -16.48 -17.01
N ARG A 127 -1.97 -16.65 -16.22
CA ARG A 127 -3.34 -16.70 -16.76
C ARG A 127 -3.93 -15.35 -17.09
N HIS A 128 -3.38 -14.28 -16.50
CA HIS A 128 -3.84 -12.89 -16.63
C HIS A 128 -2.66 -11.96 -16.93
N PRO A 129 -2.00 -12.13 -18.10
CA PRO A 129 -0.81 -11.37 -18.44
C PRO A 129 -1.08 -9.86 -18.60
N GLU A 130 -2.33 -9.48 -18.81
CA GLU A 130 -2.79 -8.09 -18.88
C GLU A 130 -2.72 -7.35 -17.54
N ALA A 131 -2.71 -8.06 -16.42
CA ALA A 131 -2.69 -7.43 -15.08
C ALA A 131 -1.42 -6.61 -14.86
N SER A 132 -1.54 -5.41 -14.27
CA SER A 132 -0.39 -4.59 -13.87
C SER A 132 0.26 -5.09 -12.59
N ALA A 133 -0.53 -5.69 -11.72
CA ALA A 133 -0.08 -6.23 -10.44
C ALA A 133 -1.00 -7.38 -9.99
N ILE A 134 -0.47 -8.24 -9.13
CA ILE A 134 -1.24 -9.30 -8.47
C ILE A 134 -1.17 -9.09 -6.96
N THR A 135 -2.32 -9.20 -6.30
CA THR A 135 -2.46 -9.23 -4.85
C THR A 135 -3.14 -10.54 -4.41
N GLY A 136 -3.58 -10.65 -3.16
CA GLY A 136 -4.30 -11.82 -2.67
C GLY A 136 -4.96 -11.55 -1.33
N ALA A 137 -5.72 -12.54 -0.82
CA ALA A 137 -6.37 -12.42 0.47
C ALA A 137 -5.34 -12.27 1.59
N ILE A 138 -5.70 -11.53 2.62
CA ILE A 138 -4.88 -11.28 3.80
C ILE A 138 -5.61 -11.70 5.07
N GLU A 139 -4.87 -12.22 6.02
CA GLU A 139 -5.34 -12.53 7.36
C GLU A 139 -4.78 -11.49 8.33
N ILE A 140 -5.68 -10.78 9.00
CA ILE A 140 -5.30 -9.78 10.02
C ILE A 140 -5.44 -10.42 11.38
N VAL A 141 -4.33 -10.56 12.09
CA VAL A 141 -4.27 -11.19 13.41
C VAL A 141 -4.06 -10.13 14.48
N SER A 142 -4.91 -10.15 15.49
CA SER A 142 -4.78 -9.38 16.71
C SER A 142 -4.98 -10.26 17.94
N HIS A 143 -4.66 -9.77 19.13
CA HIS A 143 -4.87 -10.53 20.38
C HIS A 143 -6.31 -11.00 20.59
N GLU A 144 -7.29 -10.28 20.00
CA GLU A 144 -8.71 -10.54 20.24
C GLU A 144 -9.36 -11.38 19.14
N ARG A 145 -8.85 -11.29 17.90
CA ARG A 145 -9.50 -11.91 16.74
C ARG A 145 -8.60 -12.00 15.52
N THR A 146 -8.96 -12.93 14.64
CA THR A 146 -8.45 -13.03 13.28
C THR A 146 -9.54 -12.61 12.30
N ILE A 147 -9.18 -11.76 11.33
CA ILE A 147 -10.09 -11.27 10.29
C ILE A 147 -9.49 -11.63 8.93
N LEU A 148 -10.23 -12.40 8.14
CA LEU A 148 -9.90 -12.63 6.74
C LEU A 148 -10.45 -11.48 5.90
N ARG A 149 -9.61 -10.87 5.06
CA ARG A 149 -9.98 -9.92 4.03
C ARG A 149 -9.64 -10.47 2.66
N VAL A 150 -10.65 -10.62 1.82
CA VAL A 150 -10.50 -11.12 0.45
C VAL A 150 -10.80 -9.97 -0.51
N PRO A 151 -9.81 -9.50 -1.29
CA PRO A 151 -10.04 -8.50 -2.31
C PRO A 151 -10.98 -9.03 -3.39
N GLN A 152 -11.66 -8.13 -4.10
CA GLN A 152 -12.36 -8.51 -5.33
C GLN A 152 -11.36 -9.08 -6.36
N ALA A 153 -11.83 -9.97 -7.25
CA ALA A 153 -10.96 -10.68 -8.20
C ALA A 153 -10.17 -9.73 -9.11
N VAL A 154 -10.77 -8.61 -9.50
CA VAL A 154 -10.17 -7.58 -10.36
C VAL A 154 -10.52 -6.22 -9.78
N ALA A 155 -9.52 -5.37 -9.56
CA ALA A 155 -9.68 -3.99 -9.13
C ALA A 155 -9.24 -3.05 -10.26
N THR A 156 -10.14 -2.17 -10.67
CA THR A 156 -9.92 -1.18 -11.73
C THR A 156 -9.61 0.21 -11.14
N PHE A 157 -9.00 1.07 -11.94
CA PHE A 157 -8.67 2.43 -11.52
C PHE A 157 -9.91 3.24 -11.03
N PRO A 158 -11.08 3.24 -11.74
CA PRO A 158 -12.26 3.93 -11.24
C PRO A 158 -12.79 3.39 -9.89
N GLU A 159 -12.72 2.08 -9.69
CA GLU A 159 -13.14 1.45 -8.44
C GLU A 159 -12.21 1.83 -7.29
N LEU A 160 -10.90 1.84 -7.53
CA LEU A 160 -9.90 2.27 -6.55
C LEU A 160 -9.97 3.78 -6.25
N LEU A 161 -10.37 4.62 -7.21
CA LEU A 161 -10.68 6.02 -6.93
C LEU A 161 -11.90 6.15 -6.01
N ALA A 162 -12.93 5.30 -6.19
CA ALA A 162 -14.15 5.34 -5.38
C ALA A 162 -13.95 4.78 -3.96
N ASP A 163 -13.05 3.81 -3.80
CA ASP A 163 -12.73 3.17 -2.51
C ASP A 163 -11.28 2.70 -2.49
N ARG A 164 -10.55 2.98 -1.39
CA ARG A 164 -9.14 2.56 -1.26
C ARG A 164 -8.95 1.05 -1.25
N MET A 165 -9.99 0.26 -1.02
CA MET A 165 -9.94 -1.21 -0.92
C MET A 165 -8.84 -1.67 0.06
N MET A 166 -9.11 -1.52 1.35
CA MET A 166 -8.15 -1.86 2.43
C MET A 166 -7.76 -3.34 2.48
N GLU A 167 -8.41 -4.18 1.67
CA GLU A 167 -8.08 -5.58 1.44
C GLU A 167 -6.82 -5.73 0.59
N ILE A 168 -6.47 -4.73 -0.24
CA ILE A 168 -5.25 -4.73 -1.03
C ILE A 168 -4.12 -4.14 -0.19
N HIS A 169 -3.35 -5.03 0.43
CA HIS A 169 -2.24 -4.67 1.32
C HIS A 169 -0.92 -4.58 0.52
N PRO A 170 -0.03 -3.61 0.79
CA PRO A 170 1.25 -3.49 0.08
C PRO A 170 2.09 -4.77 0.16
N SER A 171 2.16 -5.43 1.31
CA SER A 171 2.91 -6.68 1.49
C SER A 171 2.31 -7.89 0.75
N ALA A 172 1.07 -7.77 0.27
CA ALA A 172 0.45 -8.76 -0.61
C ALA A 172 0.72 -8.50 -2.09
N LEU A 173 1.19 -7.30 -2.45
CA LEU A 173 1.32 -6.85 -3.83
C LEU A 173 2.61 -7.31 -4.49
N ILE A 174 2.50 -7.76 -5.76
CA ILE A 174 3.64 -7.95 -6.67
C ILE A 174 3.37 -7.19 -7.98
N CYS A 175 4.41 -6.61 -8.57
CA CYS A 175 4.32 -5.88 -9.84
C CYS A 175 5.58 -6.11 -10.71
N ARG A 176 5.50 -5.79 -12.01
CA ARG A 176 6.68 -5.89 -12.89
C ARG A 176 7.67 -4.78 -12.58
N ARG A 177 8.95 -5.13 -12.44
CA ARG A 177 10.02 -4.14 -12.28
C ARG A 177 10.10 -3.18 -13.47
N ALA A 178 9.85 -3.67 -14.68
CA ALA A 178 9.86 -2.85 -15.88
C ALA A 178 8.78 -1.75 -15.85
N ASP A 179 7.60 -2.03 -15.29
CA ASP A 179 6.53 -1.05 -15.18
C ASP A 179 6.87 0.08 -14.22
N LEU A 180 7.65 -0.21 -13.15
CA LEU A 180 8.14 0.81 -12.22
C LEU A 180 9.20 1.73 -12.83
N TYR A 181 9.99 1.25 -13.78
CA TYR A 181 10.92 2.08 -14.55
C TYR A 181 10.30 2.69 -15.82
N GLY A 182 9.05 2.39 -16.09
CA GLY A 182 8.32 2.81 -17.27
C GLY A 182 7.00 3.52 -16.94
N PRO A 183 5.84 2.95 -17.38
CA PRO A 183 4.56 3.65 -17.37
C PRO A 183 4.00 3.94 -15.97
N VAL A 184 4.35 3.16 -14.96
CA VAL A 184 3.87 3.33 -13.58
C VAL A 184 4.69 4.35 -12.81
N GLY A 185 6.02 4.34 -12.99
CA GLY A 185 6.97 5.14 -12.23
C GLY A 185 7.28 4.57 -10.84
N LEU A 186 8.39 4.99 -10.26
CA LEU A 186 8.83 4.61 -8.92
C LEU A 186 7.90 5.17 -7.83
N PRO A 187 7.85 4.58 -6.61
CA PRO A 187 7.23 5.21 -5.45
C PRO A 187 7.63 6.69 -5.30
N ASP A 188 6.65 7.54 -5.00
CA ASP A 188 6.79 8.99 -5.07
C ASP A 188 7.41 9.58 -3.79
N GLU A 189 8.67 10.01 -3.86
CA GLU A 189 9.40 10.58 -2.72
C GLU A 189 8.94 12.00 -2.34
N ASP A 190 8.17 12.69 -3.21
CA ASP A 190 7.59 14.00 -2.92
C ASP A 190 6.28 13.88 -2.09
N LEU A 191 5.78 12.65 -1.90
CA LEU A 191 4.59 12.40 -1.09
C LEU A 191 4.88 12.72 0.38
N PRO A 192 4.18 13.68 1.00
CA PRO A 192 4.45 14.11 2.36
C PRO A 192 4.48 12.95 3.37
N SER A 193 5.58 12.81 4.09
CA SER A 193 5.80 11.81 5.15
C SER A 193 5.55 10.36 4.72
N SER A 194 5.54 10.06 3.43
CA SER A 194 5.21 8.74 2.85
C SER A 194 3.78 8.26 3.20
N TYR A 195 2.88 9.11 3.68
CA TYR A 195 1.53 8.68 4.05
C TYR A 195 0.69 8.35 2.82
N GLY A 196 0.24 7.09 2.72
CA GLY A 196 -0.58 6.62 1.59
C GLY A 196 0.22 6.34 0.32
N GLU A 197 1.53 6.11 0.45
CA GLU A 197 2.41 5.77 -0.69
C GLU A 197 1.98 4.46 -1.39
N ASP A 198 1.45 3.52 -0.63
CA ASP A 198 0.86 2.28 -1.10
C ASP A 198 -0.37 2.54 -2.00
N TYR A 199 -1.22 3.47 -1.59
CA TYR A 199 -2.40 3.84 -2.37
C TYR A 199 -2.02 4.66 -3.61
N ASP A 200 -1.02 5.54 -3.52
CA ASP A 200 -0.46 6.24 -4.68
C ASP A 200 0.06 5.25 -5.73
N LEU A 201 0.86 4.29 -5.31
CA LEU A 201 1.41 3.26 -6.20
C LEU A 201 0.29 2.39 -6.79
N LEU A 202 -0.68 1.96 -5.96
CA LEU A 202 -1.82 1.15 -6.37
C LEU A 202 -2.67 1.86 -7.44
N LEU A 203 -2.95 3.15 -7.26
CA LEU A 203 -3.67 3.96 -8.25
C LEU A 203 -2.91 4.05 -9.57
N ARG A 204 -1.59 4.23 -9.54
CA ARG A 204 -0.78 4.28 -10.78
C ARG A 204 -0.70 2.93 -11.48
N LEU A 205 -0.58 1.84 -10.73
CA LEU A 205 -0.67 0.48 -11.28
C LEU A 205 -2.03 0.25 -11.95
N ALA A 206 -3.12 0.56 -11.26
CA ALA A 206 -4.46 0.37 -11.79
C ALA A 206 -4.82 1.31 -12.95
N ARG A 207 -4.20 2.50 -13.02
CA ARG A 207 -4.31 3.39 -14.19
C ARG A 207 -3.62 2.80 -15.42
N HIS A 208 -2.53 2.05 -15.21
CA HIS A 208 -1.82 1.37 -16.29
C HIS A 208 -2.60 0.16 -16.80
N ALA A 209 -3.03 -0.74 -15.91
CA ALA A 209 -3.88 -1.89 -16.21
C ALA A 209 -4.51 -2.44 -14.91
N PRO A 210 -5.58 -3.27 -14.98
CA PRO A 210 -6.24 -3.79 -13.78
C PRO A 210 -5.30 -4.54 -12.83
N VAL A 211 -5.60 -4.45 -11.53
CA VAL A 211 -4.94 -5.24 -10.48
C VAL A 211 -5.78 -6.49 -10.22
N HIS A 212 -5.17 -7.66 -10.30
CA HIS A 212 -5.85 -8.93 -10.07
C HIS A 212 -5.54 -9.49 -8.68
N SER A 213 -6.42 -10.32 -8.16
CA SER A 213 -6.29 -10.93 -6.84
C SER A 213 -6.43 -12.45 -6.90
N VAL A 214 -5.58 -13.15 -6.16
CA VAL A 214 -5.81 -14.56 -5.84
C VAL A 214 -6.69 -14.68 -4.60
N PRO A 215 -7.63 -15.63 -4.54
CA PRO A 215 -8.53 -15.80 -3.41
C PRO A 215 -7.85 -16.41 -2.18
N GLU A 216 -6.69 -17.04 -2.35
CA GLU A 216 -5.93 -17.67 -1.28
C GLU A 216 -5.30 -16.61 -0.37
N THR A 217 -5.20 -16.93 0.93
CA THR A 217 -4.45 -16.10 1.89
C THR A 217 -2.96 -16.15 1.55
N VAL A 218 -2.40 -14.99 1.22
CA VAL A 218 -0.97 -14.84 0.87
C VAL A 218 -0.15 -14.14 1.95
N LEU A 219 -0.82 -13.57 2.95
CA LEU A 219 -0.20 -12.69 3.93
C LEU A 219 -0.93 -12.75 5.28
N THR A 220 -0.17 -12.79 6.37
CA THR A 220 -0.64 -12.52 7.73
C THR A 220 -0.12 -11.16 8.18
N VAL A 221 -1.04 -10.24 8.49
CA VAL A 221 -0.76 -8.90 9.02
C VAL A 221 -0.97 -8.91 10.53
N ARG A 222 0.01 -8.43 11.28
CA ARG A 222 -0.07 -8.30 12.74
C ARG A 222 -0.60 -6.93 13.15
N TRP A 223 -1.77 -6.92 13.80
CA TRP A 223 -2.45 -5.67 14.15
C TRP A 223 -2.48 -5.37 15.65
N ASP A 224 -1.44 -5.77 16.37
CA ASP A 224 -1.34 -5.57 17.82
C ASP A 224 -0.65 -4.26 18.22
N ARG A 225 -0.28 -3.44 17.23
CA ARG A 225 0.48 -2.20 17.46
C ARG A 225 -0.23 -0.99 16.87
N PRO A 226 -0.08 0.18 17.50
CA PRO A 226 -0.54 1.43 16.91
C PRO A 226 0.18 1.70 15.59
N SER A 227 -0.54 2.15 14.57
CA SER A 227 0.04 2.60 13.30
C SER A 227 1.11 3.67 13.54
N PHE A 228 2.19 3.64 12.75
CA PHE A 228 3.24 4.67 12.75
C PHE A 228 2.66 6.08 12.55
N PHE A 229 1.62 6.19 11.75
CA PHE A 229 0.96 7.46 11.42
C PHE A 229 -0.10 7.89 12.45
N ARG A 230 -0.28 7.15 13.54
CA ARG A 230 -1.25 7.51 14.57
C ARG A 230 -0.90 8.89 15.13
N GLN A 231 -1.85 9.83 15.04
CA GLN A 231 -1.72 11.22 15.48
C GLN A 231 -0.83 12.14 14.61
N GLN A 232 -0.30 11.68 13.49
CA GLN A 232 0.43 12.53 12.53
C GLN A 232 -0.54 13.27 11.59
N TRP A 233 -1.50 13.97 12.17
CA TRP A 233 -2.62 14.58 11.43
C TRP A 233 -2.17 15.59 10.36
N GLY A 234 -1.07 16.30 10.59
CA GLY A 234 -0.51 17.25 9.63
C GLY A 234 -0.05 16.56 8.36
N ASP A 235 0.70 15.50 8.53
CA ASP A 235 1.25 14.71 7.43
C ASP A 235 0.14 14.03 6.64
N MET A 236 -0.86 13.46 7.35
CA MET A 236 -2.05 12.89 6.72
C MET A 236 -2.79 13.92 5.87
N ALA A 237 -3.08 15.11 6.40
CA ALA A 237 -3.78 16.16 5.65
C ALA A 237 -2.97 16.61 4.43
N GLY A 238 -1.66 16.79 4.59
CA GLY A 238 -0.74 17.15 3.52
C GLY A 238 -0.70 16.13 2.40
N ALA A 239 -0.49 14.86 2.75
CA ALA A 239 -0.39 13.75 1.79
C ALA A 239 -1.70 13.52 1.03
N LEU A 240 -2.84 13.49 1.73
CA LEU A 240 -4.14 13.32 1.08
C LEU A 240 -4.49 14.50 0.16
N THR A 241 -4.14 15.72 0.55
CA THR A 241 -4.30 16.90 -0.31
C THR A 241 -3.37 16.84 -1.53
N TYR A 242 -2.14 16.36 -1.34
CA TYR A 242 -1.20 16.11 -2.43
C TYR A 242 -1.78 15.09 -3.43
N MET A 243 -2.29 13.96 -2.95
CA MET A 243 -2.90 12.93 -3.80
C MET A 243 -4.10 13.45 -4.59
N LEU A 244 -5.00 14.25 -3.97
CA LEU A 244 -6.12 14.87 -4.68
C LEU A 244 -5.67 15.79 -5.82
N ARG A 245 -4.49 16.43 -5.71
CA ARG A 245 -3.91 17.23 -6.78
C ARG A 245 -3.23 16.38 -7.84
N LYS A 246 -2.54 15.33 -7.43
CA LYS A 246 -1.83 14.40 -8.31
C LYS A 246 -2.76 13.56 -9.18
N PHE A 247 -3.95 13.24 -8.65
CA PHE A 247 -4.97 12.45 -9.32
C PHE A 247 -6.26 13.30 -9.54
N PRO A 248 -6.29 14.19 -10.56
CA PRO A 248 -7.48 15.00 -10.83
C PRO A 248 -8.71 14.15 -11.18
N GLU A 249 -8.52 12.86 -11.55
CA GLU A 249 -9.60 11.91 -11.81
C GLU A 249 -10.45 11.62 -10.57
N PHE A 250 -10.01 11.95 -9.35
CA PHE A 250 -10.90 11.92 -8.19
C PHE A 250 -12.17 12.74 -8.40
N GLU A 251 -12.10 13.83 -9.16
CA GLU A 251 -13.28 14.65 -9.48
C GLU A 251 -14.34 13.90 -10.31
N THR A 252 -14.00 12.78 -10.92
CA THR A 252 -14.97 11.89 -11.62
C THR A 252 -15.68 10.92 -10.66
N SER A 253 -15.25 10.85 -9.38
CA SER A 253 -15.80 9.98 -8.35
C SER A 253 -16.25 10.79 -7.13
N ASP A 254 -17.56 11.10 -7.05
CA ASP A 254 -18.11 11.81 -5.89
C ASP A 254 -17.83 11.05 -4.59
N ARG A 255 -17.94 9.72 -4.59
CA ARG A 255 -17.65 8.87 -3.44
C ARG A 255 -16.18 8.97 -3.02
N GLY A 256 -15.25 8.82 -3.96
CA GLY A 256 -13.81 8.87 -3.69
C GLY A 256 -13.37 10.25 -3.20
N THR A 257 -13.80 11.31 -3.89
CA THR A 257 -13.50 12.68 -3.45
C THR A 257 -14.10 12.97 -2.06
N ALA A 258 -15.33 12.53 -1.77
CA ALA A 258 -15.93 12.69 -0.46
C ALA A 258 -15.16 11.93 0.63
N LEU A 259 -14.70 10.71 0.33
CA LEU A 259 -13.88 9.90 1.24
C LEU A 259 -12.57 10.61 1.58
N MET A 260 -11.83 11.04 0.58
CA MET A 260 -10.55 11.75 0.74
C MET A 260 -10.73 13.10 1.47
N ALA A 261 -11.72 13.90 1.02
CA ALA A 261 -12.03 15.18 1.66
C ALA A 261 -12.49 15.02 3.12
N GLY A 262 -13.22 13.96 3.44
CA GLY A 262 -13.62 13.62 4.80
C GLY A 262 -12.45 13.29 5.71
N GLN A 263 -11.45 12.57 5.19
CA GLN A 263 -10.20 12.28 5.91
C GLN A 263 -9.39 13.55 6.16
N VAL A 264 -9.22 14.40 5.13
CA VAL A 264 -8.54 15.69 5.26
C VAL A 264 -9.25 16.59 6.27
N ALA A 265 -10.59 16.64 6.23
CA ALA A 265 -11.38 17.40 7.19
C ALA A 265 -11.12 16.93 8.63
N PHE A 266 -11.13 15.61 8.85
CA PHE A 266 -10.88 15.04 10.18
C PHE A 266 -9.46 15.34 10.68
N ALA A 267 -8.46 15.21 9.82
CA ALA A 267 -7.09 15.53 10.15
C ALA A 267 -6.90 17.01 10.56
N HIS A 268 -7.51 17.95 9.84
CA HIS A 268 -7.51 19.36 10.23
C HIS A 268 -8.26 19.61 11.54
N ALA A 269 -9.41 18.98 11.76
CA ALA A 269 -10.16 19.08 13.01
C ALA A 269 -9.34 18.58 14.20
N ALA A 270 -8.65 17.45 14.06
CA ALA A 270 -7.81 16.87 15.09
C ALA A 270 -6.60 17.77 15.46
N ARG A 271 -6.11 18.57 14.52
CA ARG A 271 -5.07 19.60 14.74
C ARG A 271 -5.60 20.90 15.34
N GLY A 272 -6.91 21.06 15.45
CA GLY A 272 -7.53 22.31 15.89
C GLY A 272 -7.70 23.36 14.78
N ASP A 273 -7.42 23.06 13.53
CA ASP A 273 -7.62 23.95 12.38
C ASP A 273 -9.09 23.91 11.93
N ARG A 274 -9.92 24.61 12.69
CA ARG A 274 -11.38 24.61 12.50
C ARG A 274 -11.82 25.11 11.13
N ARG A 275 -11.12 26.11 10.56
CA ARG A 275 -11.50 26.70 9.27
C ARG A 275 -11.34 25.69 8.14
N GLU A 276 -10.18 25.05 8.05
CA GLU A 276 -9.90 24.02 7.06
C GLU A 276 -10.77 22.77 7.28
N ALA A 277 -10.95 22.33 8.52
CA ALA A 277 -11.84 21.23 8.86
C ALA A 277 -13.25 21.44 8.31
N VAL A 278 -13.85 22.61 8.56
CA VAL A 278 -15.19 22.95 8.06
C VAL A 278 -15.23 23.06 6.53
N ARG A 279 -14.19 23.66 5.92
CA ARG A 279 -14.08 23.78 4.46
C ARG A 279 -14.09 22.40 3.78
N TRP A 280 -13.24 21.52 4.25
CA TRP A 280 -13.12 20.17 3.71
C TRP A 280 -14.33 19.28 4.02
N ALA A 281 -14.90 19.37 5.23
CA ALA A 281 -16.12 18.67 5.58
C ALA A 281 -17.30 19.08 4.68
N ARG A 282 -17.47 20.36 4.39
CA ARG A 282 -18.47 20.84 3.43
C ARG A 282 -18.24 20.32 2.04
N SER A 283 -16.99 20.23 1.57
CA SER A 283 -16.66 19.65 0.27
C SER A 283 -17.06 18.18 0.20
N ALA A 284 -16.75 17.39 1.25
CA ALA A 284 -17.15 16.00 1.35
C ALA A 284 -18.67 15.82 1.35
N LEU A 285 -19.38 16.58 2.22
CA LEU A 285 -20.84 16.45 2.40
C LEU A 285 -21.67 16.96 1.21
N ARG A 286 -21.12 17.80 0.36
CA ARG A 286 -21.77 18.18 -0.91
C ARG A 286 -21.83 17.02 -1.89
N ARG A 287 -20.84 16.14 -1.87
CA ARG A 287 -20.71 14.97 -2.75
C ARG A 287 -21.39 13.74 -2.15
N ASP A 288 -21.17 13.51 -0.86
CA ASP A 288 -21.78 12.39 -0.11
C ASP A 288 -22.20 12.85 1.28
N ARG A 289 -23.51 13.03 1.48
CA ARG A 289 -24.10 13.40 2.78
C ARG A 289 -23.95 12.32 3.86
N GLY A 290 -23.70 11.07 3.45
CA GLY A 290 -23.45 9.92 4.32
C GLY A 290 -22.01 9.84 4.83
N GLN A 291 -21.10 10.75 4.44
CA GLN A 291 -19.69 10.67 4.79
C GLN A 291 -19.46 10.92 6.29
N LEU A 292 -19.36 9.81 7.06
CA LEU A 292 -19.28 9.85 8.53
C LEU A 292 -18.04 10.60 9.04
N ARG A 293 -16.90 10.51 8.33
CA ARG A 293 -15.67 11.23 8.75
C ARG A 293 -15.82 12.73 8.65
N ALA A 294 -16.60 13.23 7.69
CA ALA A 294 -16.89 14.65 7.57
C ALA A 294 -17.79 15.14 8.71
N TRP A 295 -18.79 14.38 9.10
CA TRP A 295 -19.60 14.68 10.29
C TRP A 295 -18.78 14.62 11.57
N GLY A 296 -17.90 13.61 11.70
CA GLY A 296 -16.95 13.51 12.81
C GLY A 296 -16.02 14.72 12.89
N ALA A 297 -15.50 15.18 11.74
CA ALA A 297 -14.68 16.39 11.66
C ALA A 297 -15.41 17.64 12.15
N LEU A 298 -16.68 17.81 11.79
CA LEU A 298 -17.50 18.92 12.29
C LEU A 298 -17.73 18.84 13.80
N ALA A 299 -18.02 17.64 14.33
CA ALA A 299 -18.21 17.44 15.76
C ALA A 299 -16.91 17.75 16.55
N VAL A 300 -15.74 17.34 16.03
CA VAL A 300 -14.44 17.69 16.63
C VAL A 300 -14.17 19.20 16.52
N ALA A 301 -14.40 19.80 15.37
CA ALA A 301 -14.16 21.22 15.12
C ALA A 301 -15.03 22.13 16.01
N THR A 302 -16.23 21.71 16.41
CA THR A 302 -17.07 22.45 17.37
C THR A 302 -16.66 22.25 18.82
N GLY A 303 -15.78 21.30 19.12
CA GLY A 303 -15.38 20.92 20.48
C GLY A 303 -16.35 19.98 21.19
N ALA A 304 -17.40 19.45 20.50
CA ALA A 304 -18.38 18.55 21.07
C ALA A 304 -17.77 17.19 21.48
N VAL A 305 -16.72 16.76 20.78
CA VAL A 305 -15.99 15.51 21.05
C VAL A 305 -14.51 15.68 20.70
N SER A 306 -13.61 14.99 21.42
CA SER A 306 -12.19 14.97 21.05
C SER A 306 -11.94 13.98 19.88
N ALA A 307 -10.97 14.30 19.01
CA ALA A 307 -10.59 13.42 17.90
C ALA A 307 -10.19 12.02 18.39
N GLU A 308 -9.46 11.95 19.50
CA GLU A 308 -9.01 10.69 20.11
C GLU A 308 -10.17 9.82 20.58
N ARG A 309 -11.17 10.41 21.26
CA ARG A 309 -12.38 9.67 21.70
C ARG A 309 -13.14 9.11 20.51
N LEU A 310 -13.29 9.89 19.44
CA LEU A 310 -14.00 9.46 18.25
C LEU A 310 -13.22 8.36 17.51
N GLN A 311 -11.92 8.48 17.41
CA GLN A 311 -11.05 7.47 16.81
C GLN A 311 -11.12 6.14 17.58
N ASN A 312 -11.02 6.18 18.91
CA ASN A 312 -11.11 5.00 19.76
C ASN A 312 -12.48 4.32 19.64
N ALA A 313 -13.57 5.08 19.56
CA ALA A 313 -14.91 4.54 19.36
C ALA A 313 -15.03 3.83 17.99
N VAL A 314 -14.52 4.44 16.91
CA VAL A 314 -14.54 3.83 15.57
C VAL A 314 -13.70 2.56 15.51
N SER A 315 -12.53 2.54 16.16
CA SER A 315 -11.66 1.35 16.24
C SER A 315 -12.33 0.21 17.00
N PHE A 316 -13.06 0.51 18.09
CA PHE A 316 -13.82 -0.48 18.88
C PHE A 316 -14.89 -1.18 18.04
N PHE A 317 -15.55 -0.47 17.13
CA PHE A 317 -16.57 -1.06 16.23
C PHE A 317 -15.98 -1.77 14.99
N GLY A 318 -14.65 -2.01 14.95
CA GLY A 318 -14.00 -2.77 13.89
C GLY A 318 -13.93 -2.06 12.52
N ARG A 319 -14.22 -0.77 12.49
CA ARG A 319 -14.12 0.10 11.30
C ARG A 319 -12.91 1.03 11.36
N GLY A 320 -11.95 0.69 12.20
CA GLY A 320 -10.69 1.41 12.32
C GLY A 320 -9.87 1.32 11.04
N VAL A 321 -9.23 2.42 10.75
CA VAL A 321 -8.39 2.78 9.60
C VAL A 321 -7.41 1.71 9.23
#